data_02f4a234833eb1a22485a30e472d3c23
#
_entry.id   02f4a234833eb1a22485a30e472d3c23
#
_cell.length_a   1.000
_cell.length_b   1.000
_cell.length_c   1.000
_cell.angle_alpha   90.00
_cell.angle_beta   90.00
_cell.angle_gamma   90.00
#
_symmetry.space_group_name_H-M   'P 1'
#
loop_
_entity.id
_entity.type
_entity.pdbx_description
1 polymer ?
#
loop_
_entity_poly.entity_id
_entity_poly.type
_entity_poly.pdbx_seq_one_letter_code
_entity_poly.pdbx_strand_id
1 'polypeptide(L)'
;MYQNIYFDMKKRQVHIWDDEKGYYVIPYKRYAYVKDRNGSHVSLYGDKLRKVFKFDADTPNLFESDVPPETRVLVDQYTDSEELSTNHNIMMIDIEVEVTEGFPMPEDANNKITSIAVYDSMSDTYYAFVLDEKSKLTLQSKDNVVIESFDTEFALLQRFLVKYLEFKPTIITGWNIDTFDMPYLYNRICKVAGSNVADMLSPIQIVQWNKHRKRYLFAGVSCLDYLGLYKLFTYTQLSSYRLDAVAEHELSENKIEYTGTLNDLYENNIDKYVEYNIHDVRLVKRMHDKLDFIDMARG
;
A
#
# COMPACT_ATOMS: atom_id res chain seq x y z
N MET A 1 -11.21 -7.65 -14.75
CA MET A 1 -10.90 -6.21 -14.54
C MET A 1 -9.55 -6.06 -13.88
N TYR A 2 -8.76 -5.02 -14.21
CA TYR A 2 -7.44 -4.83 -13.63
C TYR A 2 -7.50 -4.50 -12.13
N GLN A 3 -6.52 -4.99 -11.37
CA GLN A 3 -6.34 -4.69 -9.95
C GLN A 3 -5.24 -3.66 -9.74
N ASN A 4 -4.15 -3.78 -10.46
CA ASN A 4 -3.00 -2.87 -10.44
C ASN A 4 -2.41 -2.73 -11.84
N ILE A 5 -1.73 -1.61 -12.05
CA ILE A 5 -1.03 -1.29 -13.30
C ILE A 5 0.27 -0.57 -12.98
N TYR A 6 1.30 -0.84 -13.78
CA TYR A 6 2.58 -0.15 -13.69
C TYR A 6 3.20 0.01 -15.08
N PHE A 7 3.68 1.22 -15.38
CA PHE A 7 4.38 1.52 -16.62
C PHE A 7 5.89 1.56 -16.42
N ASP A 8 6.62 0.71 -17.13
CA ASP A 8 8.08 0.70 -17.18
C ASP A 8 8.54 1.56 -18.37
N MET A 9 9.00 2.78 -18.06
CA MET A 9 9.47 3.73 -19.08
C MET A 9 10.69 3.24 -19.87
N LYS A 10 11.60 2.54 -19.19
CA LYS A 10 12.86 2.09 -19.81
C LYS A 10 12.62 1.01 -20.85
N LYS A 11 11.77 0.04 -20.51
CA LYS A 11 11.42 -1.08 -21.38
C LYS A 11 10.22 -0.80 -22.27
N ARG A 12 9.51 0.30 -22.05
CA ARG A 12 8.27 0.65 -22.74
C ARG A 12 7.26 -0.50 -22.67
N GLN A 13 7.01 -0.96 -21.46
CA GLN A 13 6.09 -2.04 -21.15
C GLN A 13 5.11 -1.59 -20.08
N VAL A 14 3.88 -2.11 -20.16
CA VAL A 14 2.88 -1.92 -19.11
C VAL A 14 2.61 -3.26 -18.45
N HIS A 15 2.79 -3.29 -17.14
CA HIS A 15 2.50 -4.43 -16.29
C HIS A 15 1.08 -4.31 -15.77
N ILE A 16 0.28 -5.35 -15.91
CA ILE A 16 -1.11 -5.38 -15.49
C ILE A 16 -1.35 -6.59 -14.59
N TRP A 17 -2.01 -6.36 -13.49
CA TRP A 17 -2.54 -7.41 -12.61
C TRP A 17 -4.05 -7.40 -12.74
N ASP A 18 -4.61 -8.47 -13.27
CA ASP A 18 -6.04 -8.63 -13.56
C ASP A 18 -6.65 -9.70 -12.67
N ASP A 19 -7.88 -9.49 -12.20
CA ASP A 19 -8.56 -10.39 -11.28
C ASP A 19 -8.89 -11.77 -11.88
N GLU A 20 -9.04 -11.86 -13.20
CA GLU A 20 -9.31 -13.10 -13.91
C GLU A 20 -8.10 -13.63 -14.68
N LYS A 21 -7.40 -12.73 -15.39
CA LYS A 21 -6.28 -13.09 -16.28
C LYS A 21 -4.95 -13.23 -15.54
N GLY A 22 -4.86 -12.74 -14.30
CA GLY A 22 -3.61 -12.69 -13.54
C GLY A 22 -2.65 -11.61 -14.04
N TYR A 23 -1.36 -11.82 -13.79
CA TYR A 23 -0.31 -10.89 -14.18
C TYR A 23 0.10 -11.09 -15.64
N TYR A 24 0.16 -10.00 -16.39
CA TYR A 24 0.69 -10.00 -17.75
C TYR A 24 1.33 -8.67 -18.11
N VAL A 25 2.17 -8.68 -19.15
CA VAL A 25 2.91 -7.51 -19.64
C VAL A 25 2.55 -7.26 -21.08
N ILE A 26 2.28 -5.99 -21.41
CA ILE A 26 2.00 -5.55 -22.78
C ILE A 26 3.10 -4.58 -23.21
N PRO A 27 3.65 -4.70 -24.43
CA PRO A 27 4.47 -3.64 -24.99
C PRO A 27 3.64 -2.38 -25.21
N TYR A 28 4.20 -1.23 -24.84
CA TYR A 28 3.53 0.06 -25.01
C TYR A 28 4.12 0.80 -26.21
N LYS A 29 3.23 1.22 -27.10
CA LYS A 29 3.57 2.05 -28.26
C LYS A 29 2.75 3.34 -28.19
N ARG A 30 3.45 4.45 -27.98
CA ARG A 30 2.84 5.78 -27.91
C ARG A 30 2.13 6.12 -29.23
N TYR A 31 0.94 6.67 -29.16
CA TYR A 31 0.21 7.17 -30.32
C TYR A 31 -0.59 8.43 -29.98
N ALA A 32 -0.94 9.18 -31.03
CA ALA A 32 -1.84 10.32 -30.98
C ALA A 32 -2.67 10.35 -32.26
N TYR A 33 -3.52 11.34 -32.38
CA TYR A 33 -4.33 11.53 -33.57
C TYR A 33 -4.02 12.90 -34.23
N VAL A 34 -4.12 12.95 -35.55
CA VAL A 34 -4.03 14.19 -36.32
C VAL A 34 -5.26 14.33 -37.19
N LYS A 35 -5.64 15.58 -37.54
CA LYS A 35 -6.75 15.82 -38.46
C LYS A 35 -6.39 15.28 -39.85
N ASP A 36 -7.29 14.48 -40.42
CA ASP A 36 -7.16 13.92 -41.76
C ASP A 36 -8.56 13.71 -42.35
N ARG A 37 -8.80 14.30 -43.51
CA ARG A 37 -10.11 14.19 -44.20
C ARG A 37 -10.50 12.76 -44.52
N ASN A 38 -9.53 11.87 -44.67
CA ASN A 38 -9.71 10.45 -44.93
C ASN A 38 -9.54 9.58 -43.68
N GLY A 39 -9.45 10.19 -42.50
CA GLY A 39 -9.25 9.52 -41.25
C GLY A 39 -10.45 8.63 -40.88
N SER A 40 -10.17 7.47 -40.26
CA SER A 40 -11.17 6.49 -39.81
C SER A 40 -11.70 6.76 -38.40
N HIS A 41 -11.10 7.70 -37.68
CA HIS A 41 -11.51 8.08 -36.32
C HIS A 41 -12.19 9.44 -36.33
N VAL A 42 -13.02 9.72 -35.33
CA VAL A 42 -13.80 10.95 -35.25
C VAL A 42 -13.64 11.55 -33.86
N SER A 43 -13.33 12.85 -33.75
CA SER A 43 -13.29 13.58 -32.49
C SER A 43 -14.69 13.84 -31.94
N LEU A 44 -14.78 14.26 -30.70
CA LEU A 44 -16.05 14.68 -30.08
C LEU A 44 -16.72 15.85 -30.83
N TYR A 45 -15.96 16.62 -31.61
CA TYR A 45 -16.46 17.75 -32.41
C TYR A 45 -16.73 17.37 -33.86
N GLY A 46 -16.63 16.09 -34.23
CA GLY A 46 -16.90 15.62 -35.56
C GLY A 46 -15.74 15.69 -36.55
N ASP A 47 -14.55 16.07 -36.10
CA ASP A 47 -13.35 16.11 -36.95
C ASP A 47 -12.88 14.70 -37.27
N LYS A 48 -12.59 14.41 -38.55
CA LYS A 48 -11.97 13.16 -38.94
C LYS A 48 -10.50 13.15 -38.58
N LEU A 49 -10.05 12.04 -37.99
CA LEU A 49 -8.73 11.86 -37.39
C LEU A 49 -8.03 10.63 -37.94
N ARG A 50 -6.70 10.70 -38.04
CA ARG A 50 -5.81 9.58 -38.36
C ARG A 50 -4.86 9.32 -37.18
N LYS A 51 -4.73 8.05 -36.81
CA LYS A 51 -3.80 7.62 -35.75
C LYS A 51 -2.34 7.72 -36.24
N VAL A 52 -1.49 8.32 -35.43
CA VAL A 52 -0.05 8.49 -35.72
C VAL A 52 0.77 7.97 -34.56
N PHE A 53 1.89 7.32 -34.86
CA PHE A 53 2.82 6.76 -33.87
C PHE A 53 4.12 7.58 -33.74
N LYS A 54 4.41 8.46 -34.72
CA LYS A 54 5.57 9.36 -34.68
C LYS A 54 5.07 10.79 -34.62
N PHE A 55 5.38 11.48 -33.55
CA PHE A 55 5.03 12.88 -33.34
C PHE A 55 5.89 13.46 -32.22
N ASP A 56 6.00 14.79 -32.20
CA ASP A 56 6.66 15.57 -31.16
C ASP A 56 5.78 16.75 -30.70
N ALA A 57 6.32 17.60 -29.82
CA ALA A 57 5.57 18.75 -29.30
C ALA A 57 5.22 19.79 -30.40
N ASP A 58 5.96 19.79 -31.50
CA ASP A 58 5.77 20.74 -32.61
C ASP A 58 4.85 20.20 -33.72
N THR A 59 4.43 18.94 -33.62
CA THR A 59 3.48 18.35 -34.57
C THR A 59 2.14 19.09 -34.51
N PRO A 60 1.64 19.65 -35.60
CA PRO A 60 0.42 20.45 -35.59
C PRO A 60 -0.84 19.57 -35.46
N ASN A 61 -1.88 20.14 -34.84
CA ASN A 61 -3.20 19.51 -34.72
C ASN A 61 -3.21 18.12 -34.07
N LEU A 62 -2.38 17.94 -33.01
CA LEU A 62 -2.39 16.72 -32.21
C LEU A 62 -3.60 16.66 -31.31
N PHE A 63 -4.22 15.45 -31.23
CA PHE A 63 -5.27 15.12 -30.32
C PHE A 63 -4.81 13.93 -29.43
N GLU A 64 -5.07 14.02 -28.14
CA GLU A 64 -4.75 12.97 -27.16
C GLU A 64 -3.26 12.60 -27.10
N SER A 65 -2.37 13.55 -27.38
CA SER A 65 -0.92 13.33 -27.33
C SER A 65 -0.35 13.30 -25.92
N ASP A 66 -1.09 13.81 -24.94
CA ASP A 66 -0.71 13.98 -23.55
C ASP A 66 -1.34 12.94 -22.60
N VAL A 67 -2.04 11.95 -23.14
CA VAL A 67 -2.65 10.90 -22.33
C VAL A 67 -1.55 10.02 -21.70
N PRO A 68 -1.54 9.84 -20.37
CA PRO A 68 -0.56 8.98 -19.71
C PRO A 68 -0.61 7.53 -20.24
N PRO A 69 0.54 6.85 -20.32
CA PRO A 69 0.61 5.48 -20.85
C PRO A 69 -0.33 4.49 -20.15
N GLU A 70 -0.41 4.56 -18.83
CA GLU A 70 -1.29 3.69 -18.05
C GLU A 70 -2.76 3.90 -18.40
N THR A 71 -3.17 5.17 -18.51
CA THR A 71 -4.55 5.53 -18.90
C THR A 71 -4.86 5.04 -20.29
N ARG A 72 -3.94 5.21 -21.23
CA ARG A 72 -4.11 4.75 -22.62
C ARG A 72 -4.32 3.26 -22.70
N VAL A 73 -3.46 2.48 -22.02
CA VAL A 73 -3.56 1.02 -22.01
C VAL A 73 -4.85 0.56 -21.32
N LEU A 74 -5.25 1.21 -20.21
CA LEU A 74 -6.51 0.88 -19.55
C LEU A 74 -7.72 1.13 -20.46
N VAL A 75 -7.73 2.24 -21.17
CA VAL A 75 -8.77 2.54 -22.16
C VAL A 75 -8.79 1.45 -23.24
N ASP A 76 -7.65 1.13 -23.84
CA ASP A 76 -7.56 0.17 -24.93
C ASP A 76 -7.97 -1.27 -24.52
N GLN A 77 -7.67 -1.65 -23.26
CA GLN A 77 -7.90 -3.02 -22.78
C GLN A 77 -9.25 -3.20 -22.05
N TYR A 78 -9.80 -2.14 -21.45
CA TYR A 78 -10.94 -2.22 -20.55
C TYR A 78 -12.10 -1.26 -20.88
N THR A 79 -12.11 -0.65 -22.07
CA THR A 79 -13.13 0.35 -22.50
C THR A 79 -14.57 -0.16 -22.36
N ASP A 80 -14.78 -1.45 -22.58
CA ASP A 80 -16.12 -2.05 -22.61
C ASP A 80 -16.56 -2.62 -21.26
N SER A 81 -15.76 -2.40 -20.19
CA SER A 81 -16.07 -2.97 -18.88
C SER A 81 -16.42 -1.86 -17.87
N GLU A 82 -17.63 -1.96 -17.32
CA GLU A 82 -18.06 -1.18 -16.16
C GLU A 82 -17.88 -1.96 -14.85
N GLU A 83 -17.28 -3.14 -14.92
CA GLU A 83 -17.10 -4.01 -13.76
C GLU A 83 -15.97 -3.50 -12.86
N LEU A 84 -16.20 -3.57 -11.55
CA LEU A 84 -15.16 -3.34 -10.56
C LEU A 84 -14.26 -4.57 -10.46
N SER A 85 -12.97 -4.33 -10.18
CA SER A 85 -12.04 -5.43 -9.89
C SER A 85 -12.46 -6.19 -8.63
N THR A 86 -12.26 -7.50 -8.66
CA THR A 86 -12.58 -8.42 -7.57
C THR A 86 -11.32 -9.13 -7.06
N ASN A 87 -11.48 -10.03 -6.10
CA ASN A 87 -10.41 -10.88 -5.57
C ASN A 87 -9.20 -10.09 -5.05
N HIS A 88 -9.43 -8.86 -4.56
CA HIS A 88 -8.38 -8.11 -3.89
C HIS A 88 -7.99 -8.80 -2.60
N ASN A 89 -6.68 -8.91 -2.41
CA ASN A 89 -6.12 -9.31 -1.14
C ASN A 89 -5.64 -8.05 -0.40
N ILE A 90 -6.31 -7.74 0.71
CA ILE A 90 -6.02 -6.57 1.51
C ILE A 90 -5.15 -6.98 2.69
N MET A 91 -3.99 -6.35 2.82
CA MET A 91 -3.15 -6.44 4.01
C MET A 91 -3.23 -5.12 4.78
N MET A 92 -3.65 -5.19 6.03
CA MET A 92 -3.60 -4.07 6.95
C MET A 92 -2.34 -4.19 7.80
N ILE A 93 -1.61 -3.11 8.01
CA ILE A 93 -0.32 -3.13 8.70
C ILE A 93 -0.21 -2.03 9.73
N ASP A 94 0.46 -2.33 10.83
CA ASP A 94 0.93 -1.39 11.84
C ASP A 94 2.29 -1.86 12.35
N ILE A 95 3.28 -0.98 12.37
CA ILE A 95 4.60 -1.30 12.91
C ILE A 95 4.86 -0.51 14.18
N GLU A 96 5.64 -1.12 15.08
CA GLU A 96 6.18 -0.46 16.25
C GLU A 96 7.71 -0.43 16.14
N VAL A 97 8.29 0.68 16.54
CA VAL A 97 9.70 0.95 16.42
C VAL A 97 10.27 1.34 17.77
N GLU A 98 11.48 0.85 18.07
CA GLU A 98 12.21 1.27 19.26
C GLU A 98 12.44 2.79 19.23
N VAL A 99 12.21 3.46 20.36
CA VAL A 99 12.45 4.89 20.49
C VAL A 99 13.63 5.09 21.44
N THR A 100 14.74 5.60 20.94
CA THR A 100 15.94 5.88 21.72
C THR A 100 16.12 7.36 22.01
N GLU A 101 16.07 8.20 20.97
CA GLU A 101 16.19 9.65 21.07
C GLU A 101 15.23 10.32 20.06
N GLY A 102 14.30 11.13 20.58
CA GLY A 102 13.37 11.85 19.75
C GLY A 102 12.43 10.96 18.94
N PHE A 103 11.79 11.53 17.92
CA PHE A 103 10.88 10.80 17.03
C PHE A 103 11.71 10.01 15.99
N PRO A 104 11.42 8.71 15.81
CA PRO A 104 12.12 7.90 14.80
C PRO A 104 11.69 8.31 13.39
N MET A 105 12.56 9.00 12.67
CA MET A 105 12.29 9.51 11.33
C MET A 105 12.38 8.39 10.29
N PRO A 106 11.35 8.22 9.43
CA PRO A 106 11.35 7.20 8.39
C PRO A 106 12.52 7.33 7.39
N GLU A 107 12.93 8.56 7.07
CA GLU A 107 14.05 8.80 6.15
C GLU A 107 15.34 8.18 6.64
N ASP A 108 15.56 8.21 7.94
CA ASP A 108 16.77 7.69 8.58
C ASP A 108 16.62 6.21 8.95
N ALA A 109 15.43 5.80 9.37
CA ALA A 109 15.12 4.45 9.82
C ALA A 109 16.21 3.85 10.74
N ASN A 110 16.64 4.64 11.75
CA ASN A 110 17.81 4.32 12.59
C ASN A 110 17.51 3.31 13.69
N ASN A 111 16.25 3.17 14.06
CA ASN A 111 15.86 2.36 15.21
C ASN A 111 15.26 1.02 14.75
N LYS A 112 15.43 0.00 15.59
CA LYS A 112 14.90 -1.34 15.29
C LYS A 112 13.37 -1.34 15.21
N ILE A 113 12.86 -2.09 14.26
CA ILE A 113 11.45 -2.47 14.26
C ILE A 113 11.28 -3.57 15.31
N THR A 114 10.41 -3.33 16.27
CA THR A 114 10.20 -4.23 17.43
C THR A 114 8.98 -5.11 17.26
N SER A 115 7.99 -4.67 16.48
CA SER A 115 6.80 -5.47 16.20
C SER A 115 6.18 -5.05 14.88
N ILE A 116 5.74 -6.05 14.10
CA ILE A 116 4.93 -5.83 12.91
C ILE A 116 3.64 -6.61 13.08
N ALA A 117 2.51 -5.92 13.11
CA ALA A 117 1.19 -6.55 13.11
C ALA A 117 0.54 -6.37 11.74
N VAL A 118 -0.04 -7.43 11.21
CA VAL A 118 -0.79 -7.41 9.95
C VAL A 118 -2.09 -8.17 10.07
N TYR A 119 -3.07 -7.76 9.28
CA TYR A 119 -4.26 -8.54 8.99
C TYR A 119 -4.23 -8.95 7.52
N ASP A 120 -4.43 -10.22 7.26
CA ASP A 120 -4.52 -10.77 5.90
C ASP A 120 -5.99 -11.14 5.60
N SER A 121 -6.58 -10.48 4.61
CA SER A 121 -8.00 -10.65 4.30
C SER A 121 -8.33 -12.01 3.71
N MET A 122 -7.41 -12.67 3.00
CA MET A 122 -7.66 -13.99 2.42
C MET A 122 -7.81 -15.08 3.48
N SER A 123 -6.97 -15.06 4.49
CA SER A 123 -7.01 -16.03 5.59
C SER A 123 -7.85 -15.57 6.78
N ASP A 124 -8.33 -14.32 6.77
CA ASP A 124 -9.02 -13.68 7.91
C ASP A 124 -8.22 -13.85 9.21
N THR A 125 -6.92 -13.57 9.14
CA THR A 125 -5.97 -13.87 10.21
C THR A 125 -5.12 -12.65 10.52
N TYR A 126 -4.90 -12.40 11.80
CA TYR A 126 -3.94 -11.42 12.32
C TYR A 126 -2.61 -12.11 12.59
N TYR A 127 -1.52 -11.47 12.21
CA TYR A 127 -0.15 -11.93 12.46
C TYR A 127 0.62 -10.87 13.20
N ALA A 128 1.39 -11.26 14.19
CA ALA A 128 2.33 -10.40 14.88
C ALA A 128 3.72 -11.03 14.82
N PHE A 129 4.69 -10.27 14.32
CA PHE A 129 6.11 -10.62 14.27
C PHE A 129 6.82 -9.76 15.29
N VAL A 130 7.39 -10.36 16.32
CA VAL A 130 7.83 -9.66 17.52
C VAL A 130 9.33 -9.87 17.75
N LEU A 131 10.05 -8.78 17.96
CA LEU A 131 11.44 -8.84 18.42
C LEU A 131 11.46 -9.04 19.94
N ASP A 132 11.89 -10.18 20.37
CA ASP A 132 11.95 -10.58 21.79
C ASP A 132 13.35 -11.06 22.16
N GLU A 133 14.29 -10.13 22.22
CA GLU A 133 15.71 -10.41 22.48
C GLU A 133 15.95 -11.04 23.84
N LYS A 134 15.09 -10.79 24.81
CA LYS A 134 15.22 -11.26 26.22
C LYS A 134 14.31 -12.45 26.55
N SER A 135 13.63 -13.03 25.57
CA SER A 135 12.72 -14.17 25.75
C SER A 135 11.66 -13.95 26.84
N LYS A 136 11.05 -12.77 26.83
CA LYS A 136 10.04 -12.37 27.82
C LYS A 136 8.60 -12.54 27.35
N LEU A 137 8.38 -12.72 26.04
CA LEU A 137 7.04 -12.87 25.47
C LEU A 137 6.41 -14.19 25.94
N THR A 138 5.24 -14.09 26.55
CA THR A 138 4.45 -15.25 26.97
C THR A 138 3.15 -15.39 26.18
N LEU A 139 2.75 -14.34 25.48
CA LEU A 139 1.56 -14.32 24.66
C LEU A 139 1.66 -15.37 23.54
N GLN A 140 0.62 -16.19 23.40
CA GLN A 140 0.58 -17.29 22.44
C GLN A 140 -0.46 -17.07 21.36
N SER A 141 -0.24 -17.71 20.22
CA SER A 141 -1.23 -17.75 19.14
C SER A 141 -2.54 -18.36 19.64
N LYS A 142 -3.65 -17.73 19.27
CA LYS A 142 -4.99 -18.19 19.66
C LYS A 142 -6.01 -17.72 18.64
N ASP A 143 -6.99 -18.58 18.30
CA ASP A 143 -8.02 -18.30 17.31
C ASP A 143 -7.40 -17.85 15.97
N ASN A 144 -7.83 -16.71 15.43
CA ASN A 144 -7.28 -16.15 14.20
C ASN A 144 -6.12 -15.17 14.44
N VAL A 145 -5.37 -15.36 15.51
CA VAL A 145 -4.18 -14.55 15.83
C VAL A 145 -2.96 -15.45 15.90
N VAL A 146 -1.98 -15.20 15.04
CA VAL A 146 -0.72 -15.93 14.99
C VAL A 146 0.40 -15.00 15.48
N ILE A 147 1.15 -15.45 16.49
CA ILE A 147 2.24 -14.67 17.09
C ILE A 147 3.53 -15.45 16.92
N GLU A 148 4.53 -14.82 16.32
CA GLU A 148 5.87 -15.36 16.17
C GLU A 148 6.89 -14.41 16.78
N SER A 149 7.81 -14.93 17.58
CA SER A 149 8.88 -14.14 18.20
C SER A 149 10.24 -14.49 17.61
N PHE A 150 11.15 -13.52 17.66
CA PHE A 150 12.49 -13.61 17.05
C PHE A 150 13.51 -13.01 17.99
N ASP A 151 14.72 -13.59 18.02
CA ASP A 151 15.84 -13.09 18.82
C ASP A 151 16.54 -11.91 18.16
N THR A 152 16.41 -11.77 16.83
CA THR A 152 17.04 -10.70 16.07
C THR A 152 16.05 -10.02 15.14
N GLU A 153 16.27 -8.75 14.89
CA GLU A 153 15.47 -7.99 13.93
C GLU A 153 15.59 -8.56 12.50
N PHE A 154 16.79 -9.00 12.13
CA PHE A 154 17.00 -9.62 10.81
C PHE A 154 16.07 -10.83 10.60
N ALA A 155 15.97 -11.71 11.59
CA ALA A 155 15.10 -12.88 11.53
C ALA A 155 13.62 -12.48 11.47
N LEU A 156 13.23 -11.46 12.22
CA LEU A 156 11.87 -10.91 12.17
C LEU A 156 11.51 -10.39 10.78
N LEU A 157 12.36 -9.54 10.21
CA LEU A 157 12.14 -8.95 8.89
C LEU A 157 12.14 -10.01 7.79
N GLN A 158 13.02 -10.99 7.86
CA GLN A 158 13.07 -12.11 6.93
C GLN A 158 11.77 -12.91 6.95
N ARG A 159 11.29 -13.25 8.15
CA ARG A 159 10.03 -14.00 8.30
C ARG A 159 8.82 -13.19 7.82
N PHE A 160 8.79 -11.92 8.13
CA PHE A 160 7.75 -11.01 7.63
C PHE A 160 7.71 -11.02 6.09
N LEU A 161 8.86 -10.90 5.43
CA LEU A 161 8.93 -10.90 3.97
C LEU A 161 8.50 -12.22 3.37
N VAL A 162 8.85 -13.36 3.98
CA VAL A 162 8.38 -14.67 3.54
C VAL A 162 6.85 -14.73 3.57
N LYS A 163 6.26 -14.27 4.67
CA LYS A 163 4.79 -14.21 4.80
C LYS A 163 4.16 -13.21 3.83
N TYR A 164 4.78 -12.07 3.65
CA TYR A 164 4.33 -11.05 2.70
C TYR A 164 4.24 -11.63 1.27
N LEU A 165 5.24 -12.39 0.85
CA LEU A 165 5.25 -13.05 -0.46
C LEU A 165 4.17 -14.14 -0.57
N GLU A 166 3.82 -14.79 0.53
CA GLU A 166 2.69 -15.74 0.57
C GLU A 166 1.34 -15.00 0.50
N PHE A 167 1.18 -13.90 1.22
CA PHE A 167 -0.04 -13.10 1.23
C PHE A 167 -0.37 -12.51 -0.13
N LYS A 168 0.62 -12.12 -0.90
CA LYS A 168 0.45 -11.46 -2.21
C LYS A 168 -0.58 -10.32 -2.16
N PRO A 169 -0.41 -9.32 -1.31
CA PRO A 169 -1.40 -8.26 -1.19
C PRO A 169 -1.51 -7.48 -2.50
N THR A 170 -2.74 -7.19 -2.89
CA THR A 170 -3.03 -6.25 -3.99
C THR A 170 -3.25 -4.85 -3.46
N ILE A 171 -3.69 -4.75 -2.21
CA ILE A 171 -3.90 -3.48 -1.48
C ILE A 171 -3.25 -3.61 -0.11
N ILE A 172 -2.49 -2.58 0.25
CA ILE A 172 -1.97 -2.39 1.61
C ILE A 172 -2.64 -1.17 2.19
N THR A 173 -3.14 -1.28 3.41
CA THR A 173 -3.72 -0.18 4.15
C THR A 173 -3.31 -0.21 5.62
N GLY A 174 -3.64 0.84 6.33
CA GLY A 174 -3.36 1.04 7.74
C GLY A 174 -3.56 2.51 8.08
N TRP A 175 -3.19 2.90 9.28
CA TRP A 175 -3.37 4.28 9.73
C TRP A 175 -2.07 5.06 9.61
N ASN A 176 -2.03 6.04 8.72
CA ASN A 176 -0.87 6.89 8.46
C ASN A 176 0.33 6.13 7.87
N ILE A 177 0.09 5.09 7.10
CA ILE A 177 1.15 4.23 6.55
C ILE A 177 1.99 4.92 5.47
N ASP A 178 1.44 5.86 4.72
CA ASP A 178 2.15 6.54 3.64
C ASP A 178 3.31 7.39 4.16
N THR A 179 3.15 7.99 5.32
CA THR A 179 4.15 8.88 5.91
C THR A 179 5.05 8.19 6.94
N PHE A 180 4.62 7.09 7.52
CA PHE A 180 5.40 6.40 8.56
C PHE A 180 5.68 4.92 8.26
N ASP A 181 4.68 4.04 8.35
CA ASP A 181 4.90 2.59 8.36
C ASP A 181 5.62 2.08 7.10
N MET A 182 5.13 2.44 5.92
CA MET A 182 5.69 1.93 4.68
C MET A 182 7.07 2.50 4.36
N PRO A 183 7.34 3.82 4.45
CA PRO A 183 8.69 4.31 4.25
C PRO A 183 9.67 3.83 5.33
N TYR A 184 9.24 3.74 6.58
CA TYR A 184 10.09 3.19 7.63
C TYR A 184 10.47 1.74 7.39
N LEU A 185 9.48 0.90 7.07
CA LEU A 185 9.68 -0.52 6.78
C LEU A 185 10.64 -0.71 5.61
N TYR A 186 10.41 -0.03 4.51
CA TYR A 186 11.27 -0.13 3.33
C TYR A 186 12.71 0.31 3.64
N ASN A 187 12.87 1.49 4.22
CA ASN A 187 14.20 2.04 4.54
C ASN A 187 14.92 1.20 5.60
N ARG A 188 14.19 0.66 6.58
CA ARG A 188 14.78 -0.22 7.59
C ARG A 188 15.25 -1.55 7.00
N ILE A 189 14.46 -2.16 6.14
CA ILE A 189 14.88 -3.38 5.44
C ILE A 189 16.12 -3.10 4.58
N CYS A 190 16.18 -1.95 3.90
CA CYS A 190 17.38 -1.56 3.15
C CYS A 190 18.63 -1.54 4.04
N LYS A 191 18.52 -0.98 5.24
CA LYS A 191 19.65 -0.92 6.19
C LYS A 191 20.07 -2.28 6.72
N VAL A 192 19.10 -3.12 7.07
CA VAL A 192 19.36 -4.41 7.73
C VAL A 192 19.74 -5.49 6.73
N ALA A 193 19.12 -5.51 5.56
CA ALA A 193 19.22 -6.62 4.61
C ALA A 193 19.57 -6.21 3.17
N GLY A 194 19.60 -4.91 2.87
CA GLY A 194 19.91 -4.38 1.55
C GLY A 194 18.68 -4.05 0.71
N SER A 195 18.87 -3.19 -0.30
CA SER A 195 17.78 -2.70 -1.16
C SER A 195 17.15 -3.79 -2.00
N ASN A 196 17.92 -4.80 -2.44
CA ASN A 196 17.37 -5.92 -3.20
C ASN A 196 16.32 -6.71 -2.40
N VAL A 197 16.52 -6.84 -1.11
CA VAL A 197 15.58 -7.50 -0.21
C VAL A 197 14.36 -6.61 0.02
N ALA A 198 14.57 -5.31 0.26
CA ALA A 198 13.47 -4.34 0.44
C ALA A 198 12.59 -4.24 -0.82
N ASP A 199 13.17 -4.32 -2.01
CA ASP A 199 12.43 -4.27 -3.27
C ASP A 199 11.46 -5.45 -3.45
N MET A 200 11.61 -6.53 -2.68
CA MET A 200 10.67 -7.66 -2.67
C MET A 200 9.28 -7.29 -2.15
N LEU A 201 9.10 -6.10 -1.57
CA LEU A 201 7.78 -5.55 -1.28
C LEU A 201 6.97 -5.25 -2.55
N SER A 202 7.61 -5.12 -3.69
CA SER A 202 6.96 -5.12 -5.00
C SER A 202 7.05 -6.51 -5.64
N PRO A 203 5.96 -7.07 -6.21
CA PRO A 203 5.98 -8.37 -6.87
C PRO A 203 6.90 -8.42 -8.10
N ILE A 204 7.30 -7.28 -8.66
CA ILE A 204 8.26 -7.16 -9.76
C ILE A 204 9.56 -6.46 -9.33
N GLN A 205 9.79 -6.32 -8.03
CA GLN A 205 10.99 -5.74 -7.42
C GLN A 205 11.28 -4.30 -7.90
N ILE A 206 10.25 -3.51 -8.07
CA ILE A 206 10.35 -2.08 -8.44
C ILE A 206 9.69 -1.25 -7.35
N VAL A 207 10.52 -0.45 -6.68
CA VAL A 207 10.08 0.51 -5.66
C VAL A 207 10.66 1.87 -5.99
N GLN A 208 9.84 2.90 -6.03
CA GLN A 208 10.23 4.25 -6.41
C GLN A 208 9.72 5.26 -5.39
N TRP A 209 10.55 6.27 -5.10
CA TRP A 209 10.14 7.41 -4.29
C TRP A 209 9.42 8.44 -5.15
N ASN A 210 8.17 8.75 -4.80
CA ASN A 210 7.42 9.81 -5.45
C ASN A 210 7.64 11.14 -4.71
N LYS A 211 8.41 12.04 -5.31
CA LYS A 211 8.77 13.35 -4.70
C LYS A 211 7.56 14.27 -4.50
N HIS A 212 6.57 14.19 -5.37
CA HIS A 212 5.39 15.05 -5.31
C HIS A 212 4.44 14.61 -4.19
N ARG A 213 4.23 13.31 -4.06
CA ARG A 213 3.34 12.74 -3.04
C ARG A 213 4.06 12.41 -1.74
N LYS A 214 5.40 12.51 -1.72
CA LYS A 214 6.27 12.20 -0.57
C LYS A 214 6.01 10.81 0.02
N ARG A 215 5.92 9.81 -0.85
CA ARG A 215 5.70 8.41 -0.47
C ARG A 215 6.34 7.46 -1.47
N TYR A 216 6.55 6.22 -1.05
CA TYR A 216 6.99 5.16 -1.95
C TYR A 216 5.86 4.63 -2.81
N LEU A 217 6.18 4.34 -4.07
CA LEU A 217 5.37 3.54 -4.98
C LEU A 217 5.94 2.12 -5.01
N PHE A 218 5.15 1.13 -4.66
CA PHE A 218 5.47 -0.29 -4.79
C PHE A 218 4.74 -0.81 -6.02
N ALA A 219 5.47 -1.00 -7.13
CA ALA A 219 4.85 -1.43 -8.38
C ALA A 219 4.10 -2.76 -8.21
N GLY A 220 2.83 -2.79 -8.59
CA GLY A 220 1.97 -3.97 -8.46
C GLY A 220 1.18 -4.06 -7.16
N VAL A 221 1.35 -3.12 -6.23
CA VAL A 221 0.60 -3.05 -4.97
C VAL A 221 0.07 -1.63 -4.78
N SER A 222 -1.20 -1.51 -4.46
CA SER A 222 -1.82 -0.22 -4.16
C SER A 222 -1.78 0.04 -2.65
N CYS A 223 -1.04 1.09 -2.23
CA CYS A 223 -1.08 1.56 -0.85
C CYS A 223 -2.19 2.60 -0.70
N LEU A 224 -3.25 2.23 0.01
CA LEU A 224 -4.39 3.08 0.28
C LEU A 224 -4.44 3.39 1.79
N ASP A 225 -3.79 4.48 2.19
CA ASP A 225 -3.74 4.90 3.60
C ASP A 225 -5.14 5.22 4.13
N TYR A 226 -5.60 4.46 5.13
CA TYR A 226 -6.96 4.60 5.63
C TYR A 226 -7.22 5.98 6.27
N LEU A 227 -6.21 6.61 6.84
CA LEU A 227 -6.31 8.00 7.30
C LEU A 227 -6.66 8.94 6.15
N GLY A 228 -6.01 8.77 5.01
CA GLY A 228 -6.30 9.56 3.81
C GLY A 228 -7.71 9.31 3.28
N LEU A 229 -8.13 8.05 3.21
CA LEU A 229 -9.49 7.68 2.81
C LEU A 229 -10.54 8.24 3.78
N TYR A 230 -10.28 8.17 5.07
CA TYR A 230 -11.16 8.72 6.08
C TYR A 230 -11.38 10.21 5.89
N LYS A 231 -10.31 10.98 5.69
CA LYS A 231 -10.39 12.41 5.43
C LYS A 231 -11.10 12.75 4.11
N LEU A 232 -10.91 11.89 3.10
CA LEU A 232 -11.51 12.09 1.77
C LEU A 232 -13.01 11.86 1.77
N PHE A 233 -13.49 10.82 2.46
CA PHE A 233 -14.89 10.38 2.40
C PHE A 233 -15.75 10.82 3.58
N THR A 234 -15.20 11.54 4.56
CA THR A 234 -15.98 12.09 5.68
C THR A 234 -16.06 13.62 5.60
N TYR A 235 -17.24 14.13 5.88
CA TYR A 235 -17.48 15.58 5.87
C TYR A 235 -17.34 16.22 7.25
N THR A 236 -17.46 15.44 8.31
CA THR A 236 -17.34 15.91 9.68
C THR A 236 -15.88 16.13 10.03
N GLN A 237 -15.53 17.35 10.41
CA GLN A 237 -14.17 17.62 10.89
C GLN A 237 -14.05 17.22 12.36
N LEU A 238 -13.02 16.43 12.66
CA LEU A 238 -12.68 16.04 14.02
C LEU A 238 -11.56 16.93 14.57
N SER A 239 -11.53 17.09 15.89
CA SER A 239 -10.46 17.82 16.58
C SER A 239 -9.10 17.07 16.51
N SER A 240 -9.12 15.76 16.33
CA SER A 240 -7.95 14.93 16.18
C SER A 240 -8.23 13.80 15.20
N TYR A 241 -7.23 13.51 14.35
CA TYR A 241 -7.24 12.37 13.42
C TYR A 241 -6.29 11.24 13.85
N ARG A 242 -5.91 11.22 15.12
CA ARG A 242 -5.21 10.07 15.69
C ARG A 242 -6.14 8.86 15.68
N LEU A 243 -5.55 7.67 15.52
CA LEU A 243 -6.34 6.43 15.41
C LEU A 243 -7.30 6.24 16.59
N ASP A 244 -6.85 6.50 17.82
CA ASP A 244 -7.69 6.39 19.01
C ASP A 244 -8.90 7.34 18.99
N ALA A 245 -8.69 8.59 18.58
CA ALA A 245 -9.77 9.57 18.50
C ALA A 245 -10.80 9.21 17.43
N VAL A 246 -10.36 8.76 16.26
CA VAL A 246 -11.24 8.35 15.16
C VAL A 246 -11.99 7.07 15.52
N ALA A 247 -11.33 6.10 16.12
CA ALA A 247 -11.95 4.84 16.55
C ALA A 247 -13.00 5.09 17.65
N GLU A 248 -12.75 5.99 18.58
CA GLU A 248 -13.76 6.38 19.58
C GLU A 248 -14.99 7.01 18.92
N HIS A 249 -14.77 7.90 17.96
CA HIS A 249 -15.86 8.56 17.24
C HIS A 249 -16.70 7.57 16.41
N GLU A 250 -16.05 6.66 15.68
CA GLU A 250 -16.72 5.76 14.75
C GLU A 250 -17.22 4.46 15.38
N LEU A 251 -16.50 3.92 16.36
CA LEU A 251 -16.72 2.57 16.91
C LEU A 251 -17.07 2.58 18.40
N SER A 252 -16.93 3.70 19.07
CA SER A 252 -16.97 3.80 20.54
C SER A 252 -15.90 2.89 21.20
N GLU A 253 -14.79 2.69 20.53
CA GLU A 253 -13.66 1.88 20.99
C GLU A 253 -12.41 2.72 21.14
N ASN A 254 -11.58 2.39 22.12
CA ASN A 254 -10.36 3.09 22.42
C ASN A 254 -9.14 2.20 22.19
N LYS A 255 -7.96 2.82 22.08
CA LYS A 255 -6.69 2.13 22.17
C LYS A 255 -6.51 1.50 23.54
N ILE A 256 -5.66 0.48 23.62
CA ILE A 256 -5.25 -0.12 24.89
C ILE A 256 -4.52 0.95 25.70
N GLU A 257 -4.99 1.18 26.93
CA GLU A 257 -4.34 2.13 27.84
C GLU A 257 -3.12 1.51 28.51
N TYR A 258 -2.09 2.31 28.71
CA TYR A 258 -0.87 1.92 29.41
C TYR A 258 -0.24 3.13 30.12
N THR A 259 0.58 2.85 31.11
CA THR A 259 1.35 3.87 31.85
C THR A 259 2.74 4.07 31.25
N GLY A 260 3.20 5.32 31.16
CA GLY A 260 4.53 5.64 30.63
C GLY A 260 4.54 5.73 29.11
N THR A 261 5.68 5.45 28.50
CA THR A 261 5.87 5.47 27.05
C THR A 261 5.64 4.08 26.45
N LEU A 262 5.48 4.01 25.11
CA LEU A 262 5.45 2.73 24.39
C LEU A 262 6.78 1.96 24.57
N ASN A 263 7.89 2.66 24.65
CA ASN A 263 9.19 2.05 24.91
C ASN A 263 9.25 1.41 26.31
N ASP A 264 8.69 2.08 27.32
CA ASP A 264 8.55 1.49 28.66
C ASP A 264 7.67 0.22 28.62
N LEU A 265 6.60 0.26 27.86
CA LEU A 265 5.71 -0.89 27.68
C LEU A 265 6.46 -2.07 27.05
N TYR A 266 7.25 -1.81 26.00
CA TYR A 266 8.06 -2.83 25.34
C TYR A 266 9.06 -3.47 26.30
N GLU A 267 9.75 -2.65 27.10
CA GLU A 267 10.76 -3.13 28.05
C GLU A 267 10.16 -3.88 29.24
N ASN A 268 8.99 -3.47 29.73
CA ASN A 268 8.44 -3.94 31.00
C ASN A 268 7.25 -4.91 30.83
N ASN A 269 6.53 -4.84 29.73
CA ASN A 269 5.36 -5.68 29.47
C ASN A 269 5.18 -5.91 27.96
N ILE A 270 6.03 -6.74 27.41
CA ILE A 270 6.04 -7.03 25.96
C ILE A 270 4.73 -7.67 25.49
N ASP A 271 4.08 -8.48 26.32
CA ASP A 271 2.79 -9.08 25.97
C ASP A 271 1.74 -8.00 25.68
N LYS A 272 1.63 -7.02 26.56
CA LYS A 272 0.70 -5.90 26.35
C LYS A 272 1.08 -5.02 25.18
N TYR A 273 2.39 -4.85 24.94
CA TYR A 273 2.90 -4.13 23.77
C TYR A 273 2.45 -4.78 22.45
N VAL A 274 2.53 -6.10 22.37
CA VAL A 274 2.08 -6.87 21.20
C VAL A 274 0.56 -6.80 21.06
N GLU A 275 -0.18 -6.91 22.15
CA GLU A 275 -1.65 -6.72 22.15
C GLU A 275 -2.03 -5.34 21.64
N TYR A 276 -1.30 -4.30 22.05
CA TYR A 276 -1.48 -2.93 21.59
C TYR A 276 -1.28 -2.82 20.06
N ASN A 277 -0.19 -3.41 19.55
CA ASN A 277 0.11 -3.40 18.11
C ASN A 277 -0.98 -4.12 17.30
N ILE A 278 -1.41 -5.30 17.73
CA ILE A 278 -2.50 -6.05 17.09
C ILE A 278 -3.82 -5.26 17.14
N HIS A 279 -4.10 -4.65 18.29
CA HIS A 279 -5.33 -3.87 18.47
C HIS A 279 -5.42 -2.68 17.52
N ASP A 280 -4.32 -2.00 17.24
CA ASP A 280 -4.29 -0.92 16.26
C ASP A 280 -4.72 -1.40 14.86
N VAL A 281 -4.28 -2.59 14.45
CA VAL A 281 -4.73 -3.20 13.19
C VAL A 281 -6.22 -3.57 13.25
N ARG A 282 -6.68 -4.11 14.38
CA ARG A 282 -8.11 -4.43 14.58
C ARG A 282 -9.01 -3.20 14.47
N LEU A 283 -8.57 -2.06 14.99
CA LEU A 283 -9.36 -0.83 14.89
C LEU A 283 -9.55 -0.42 13.42
N VAL A 284 -8.51 -0.48 12.61
CA VAL A 284 -8.59 -0.20 11.18
C VAL A 284 -9.52 -1.20 10.48
N LYS A 285 -9.38 -2.49 10.79
CA LYS A 285 -10.26 -3.55 10.23
C LYS A 285 -11.72 -3.30 10.56
N ARG A 286 -12.05 -2.96 11.82
CA ARG A 286 -13.42 -2.67 12.24
C ARG A 286 -13.96 -1.39 11.61
N MET A 287 -13.14 -0.36 11.45
CA MET A 287 -13.55 0.84 10.72
C MET A 287 -13.84 0.52 9.26
N HIS A 288 -13.01 -0.30 8.62
CA HIS A 288 -13.27 -0.70 7.25
C HIS A 288 -14.54 -1.54 7.12
N ASP A 289 -14.80 -2.45 8.06
CA ASP A 289 -16.04 -3.24 8.07
C ASP A 289 -17.29 -2.33 8.18
N LYS A 290 -17.19 -1.23 8.90
CA LYS A 290 -18.28 -0.27 9.05
C LYS A 290 -18.41 0.70 7.86
N LEU A 291 -17.29 1.25 7.38
CA LEU A 291 -17.26 2.40 6.48
C LEU A 291 -17.04 2.03 5.02
N ASP A 292 -16.35 0.92 4.75
CA ASP A 292 -16.10 0.38 3.41
C ASP A 292 -15.39 1.35 2.45
N PHE A 293 -14.47 2.18 2.97
CA PHE A 293 -13.84 3.25 2.19
C PHE A 293 -12.86 2.75 1.13
N ILE A 294 -12.28 1.55 1.29
CA ILE A 294 -11.43 0.96 0.26
C ILE A 294 -12.25 0.65 -0.99
N ASP A 295 -13.43 0.06 -0.82
CA ASP A 295 -14.30 -0.27 -1.96
C ASP A 295 -14.85 1.00 -2.61
N MET A 296 -15.14 2.04 -1.84
CA MET A 296 -15.51 3.36 -2.37
C MET A 296 -14.38 4.01 -3.18
N ALA A 297 -13.13 3.84 -2.77
CA ALA A 297 -11.97 4.39 -3.47
C ALA A 297 -11.69 3.69 -4.81
N ARG A 298 -12.17 2.45 -4.98
CA ARG A 298 -12.01 1.67 -6.22
C ARG A 298 -13.11 1.95 -7.26
N GLY A 299 -14.24 2.46 -6.82
CA GLY A 299 -15.35 2.88 -7.68
C GLY A 299 -15.11 4.25 -8.26
#